data_7d8f42a9e73b9961e02856ece0d8b07f
#
_entry.id   7d8f42a9e73b9961e02856ece0d8b07f
#
_cell.length_a   1.000
_cell.length_b   1.000
_cell.length_c   1.000
_cell.angle_alpha   90.00
_cell.angle_beta   90.00
_cell.angle_gamma   90.00
#
_symmetry.space_group_name_H-M   'P 1'
#
loop_
_entity.id
_entity.type
_entity.pdbx_description
1 polymer ?
#
loop_
_entity_poly.entity_id
_entity_poly.type
_entity_poly.pdbx_seq_one_letter_code
_entity_poly.pdbx_strand_id
1 'polypeptide(L)'
;MKNAWQANSGMSTISREPVLSKTTERGENDRLEYAVSSMQGYRANMEDAHAAVGDLDVSTATSFFGVYDGHGGPAVSMFCAKHFHLXXQKHPHFNDSLRIAVESAFFRMDQMMM
;
A
#
# COMPACT_ATOMS: atom_id res chain seq x y z
N MET A 1 -0.05 20.88 5.85
CA MET A 1 -0.88 20.79 6.07
C MET A 1 -1.20 20.97 7.16
N LYS A 2 -1.33 21.49 7.62
CA LYS A 2 -1.60 21.77 8.52
C LYS A 2 -2.37 21.41 9.07
N ASN A 3 -2.71 21.40 9.08
CA ASN A 3 -3.49 21.09 9.63
C ASN A 3 -4.54 20.85 9.00
N ALA A 4 -4.32 20.63 7.94
CA ALA A 4 -5.36 20.33 7.24
C ALA A 4 -6.10 19.30 7.92
N TRP A 5 -5.52 18.26 8.20
CA TRP A 5 -6.23 17.20 8.75
C TRP A 5 -6.87 17.58 10.04
N GLN A 6 -6.29 18.40 10.79
CA GLN A 6 -6.87 18.69 11.94
C GLN A 6 -7.92 19.68 11.81
N ALA A 7 -7.83 20.47 10.96
CA ALA A 7 -8.79 21.43 10.77
C ALA A 7 -10.04 20.78 10.49
N ASN A 8 -10.03 19.74 9.87
CA ASN A 8 -11.18 19.31 9.48
C ASN A 8 -11.39 18.06 9.88
N SER A 9 -10.70 17.55 10.59
CA SER A 9 -10.90 16.31 10.95
C SER A 9 -12.18 15.76 10.56
N GLY A 10 -13.06 15.58 11.20
CA GLY A 10 -14.22 14.93 10.82
C GLY A 10 -14.99 15.46 9.71
N MET A 11 -15.12 16.72 9.61
CA MET A 11 -15.96 17.21 8.64
C MET A 11 -15.39 17.28 7.31
N SER A 12 -14.20 17.69 7.20
CA SER A 12 -13.68 17.82 5.89
C SER A 12 -13.19 16.55 5.33
N THR A 13 -13.27 15.45 6.02
CA THR A 13 -12.83 14.20 5.42
C THR A 13 -13.92 13.56 4.58
N ILE A 14 -15.12 14.15 4.57
CA ILE A 14 -16.22 13.60 3.80
C ILE A 14 -16.78 14.65 2.87
N SER A 15 -16.95 14.26 1.62
CA SER A 15 -17.47 15.16 0.64
C SER A 15 -18.96 14.94 0.45
N ARG A 16 -19.70 15.94 -0.06
CA ARG A 16 -21.10 15.75 -0.32
C ARG A 16 -21.34 14.85 -1.47
N GLU A 17 -20.46 14.84 -2.46
CA GLU A 17 -20.65 14.02 -3.63
C GLU A 17 -19.47 13.11 -3.77
N PRO A 18 -19.68 11.85 -4.15
CA PRO A 18 -18.56 10.93 -4.25
C PRO A 18 -17.76 11.15 -5.53
N VAL A 19 -16.48 10.89 -5.45
CA VAL A 19 -15.63 10.85 -6.63
C VAL A 19 -15.69 9.41 -7.10
N LEU A 20 -16.37 9.17 -8.21
CA LEU A 20 -16.60 7.83 -8.69
C LEU A 20 -15.64 7.34 -9.75
N SER A 21 -14.76 8.19 -10.22
CA SER A 21 -13.80 7.71 -11.20
C SER A 21 -12.89 6.69 -10.55
N LYS A 22 -12.54 5.68 -11.29
CA LYS A 22 -11.76 4.58 -10.78
C LYS A 22 -10.46 4.46 -11.52
N THR A 23 -9.45 4.01 -10.80
CA THR A 23 -8.18 3.68 -11.41
C THR A 23 -8.04 2.17 -11.30
N THR A 24 -7.81 1.49 -12.40
CA THR A 24 -7.71 0.06 -12.42
C THR A 24 -6.38 -0.37 -13.03
N GLU A 25 -5.72 -1.29 -12.35
CA GLU A 25 -4.45 -1.81 -12.79
C GLU A 25 -4.61 -3.31 -12.94
N ARG A 26 -4.06 -3.90 -13.98
CA ARG A 26 -4.17 -5.34 -14.21
C ARG A 26 -2.81 -5.91 -14.46
N GLY A 27 -2.64 -7.17 -14.18
CA GLY A 27 -1.38 -7.84 -14.48
C GLY A 27 -1.57 -9.34 -14.55
N GLU A 28 -0.55 -10.02 -15.04
CA GLU A 28 -0.58 -11.47 -15.05
C GLU A 28 0.82 -12.02 -15.20
N ASN A 29 0.99 -13.25 -14.77
CA ASN A 29 2.21 -13.99 -15.05
C ASN A 29 1.73 -15.39 -15.37
N ASP A 30 2.62 -16.37 -15.42
CA ASP A 30 2.20 -17.71 -15.83
C ASP A 30 1.47 -18.45 -14.71
N ARG A 31 1.35 -17.88 -13.53
CA ARG A 31 0.66 -18.52 -12.42
C ARG A 31 -0.65 -17.85 -12.06
N LEU A 32 -0.78 -16.56 -12.32
CA LEU A 32 -1.99 -15.87 -11.89
C LEU A 32 -2.29 -14.63 -12.70
N GLU A 33 -3.52 -14.18 -12.60
CA GLU A 33 -3.97 -12.92 -13.15
C GLU A 33 -4.49 -12.10 -11.98
N TYR A 34 -4.35 -10.79 -12.04
CA TYR A 34 -4.89 -9.98 -10.97
C TYR A 34 -5.36 -8.61 -11.49
N ALA A 35 -6.18 -7.98 -10.71
CA ALA A 35 -6.59 -6.61 -10.98
C ALA A 35 -6.75 -5.88 -9.65
N VAL A 36 -6.45 -4.60 -9.65
CA VAL A 36 -6.65 -3.75 -8.49
C VAL A 36 -7.42 -2.54 -8.97
N SER A 37 -8.47 -2.19 -8.28
CA SER A 37 -9.26 -1.02 -8.66
C SER A 37 -9.45 -0.16 -7.43
N SER A 38 -9.31 1.14 -7.58
CA SER A 38 -9.47 2.04 -6.45
C SER A 38 -10.33 3.23 -6.81
N MET A 39 -10.99 3.79 -5.82
CA MET A 39 -11.90 4.87 -6.00
C MET A 39 -11.90 5.70 -4.72
N GLN A 40 -11.95 7.01 -4.85
CA GLN A 40 -11.93 7.86 -3.67
C GLN A 40 -13.26 7.87 -2.94
N GLY A 41 -14.35 7.81 -3.68
CA GLY A 41 -15.67 7.80 -3.07
C GLY A 41 -15.99 9.13 -2.41
N TYR A 42 -16.54 9.09 -1.22
CA TYR A 42 -16.95 10.29 -0.51
C TYR A 42 -15.83 10.94 0.30
N ARG A 43 -14.64 10.36 0.33
CA ARG A 43 -13.56 10.95 1.13
C ARG A 43 -13.04 12.23 0.47
N ALA A 44 -12.56 13.14 1.27
CA ALA A 44 -12.02 14.38 0.75
C ALA A 44 -10.72 14.15 -0.01
N ASN A 45 -9.98 13.15 0.38
CA ASN A 45 -8.72 12.83 -0.27
C ASN A 45 -8.60 11.35 -0.47
N MET A 46 -7.79 10.94 -1.44
CA MET A 46 -7.48 9.55 -1.65
C MET A 46 -6.23 9.24 -0.84
N GLU A 47 -6.39 8.52 0.25
CA GLU A 47 -5.29 8.26 1.16
C GLU A 47 -4.87 6.80 1.21
N ASP A 48 -5.56 5.92 0.48
CA ASP A 48 -5.15 4.53 0.41
C ASP A 48 -4.14 4.37 -0.72
N ALA A 49 -3.27 3.42 -0.55
CA ALA A 49 -2.32 3.09 -1.60
C ALA A 49 -2.23 1.58 -1.70
N HIS A 50 -1.66 1.08 -2.77
CA HIS A 50 -1.53 -0.35 -2.93
C HIS A 50 -0.25 -0.70 -3.67
N ALA A 51 0.14 -1.95 -3.56
CA ALA A 51 1.22 -2.50 -4.36
C ALA A 51 0.75 -3.85 -4.87
N ALA A 52 0.96 -4.11 -6.14
CA ALA A 52 0.60 -5.37 -6.76
C ALA A 52 1.80 -5.81 -7.59
N VAL A 53 2.48 -6.83 -7.13
CA VAL A 53 3.73 -7.26 -7.73
C VAL A 53 3.61 -8.74 -8.04
N GLY A 54 3.28 -9.06 -9.27
CA GLY A 54 3.05 -10.46 -9.65
C GLY A 54 4.29 -11.30 -9.54
N ASP A 55 5.45 -10.72 -9.80
CA ASP A 55 6.70 -11.46 -9.68
C ASP A 55 7.63 -10.72 -8.73
N LEU A 56 7.33 -10.78 -7.45
CA LEU A 56 8.24 -10.20 -6.47
C LEU A 56 9.56 -10.93 -6.51
N ASP A 57 9.50 -12.25 -6.65
CA ASP A 57 10.70 -13.02 -6.78
C ASP A 57 10.39 -14.21 -7.66
N VAL A 58 10.99 -14.25 -8.84
CA VAL A 58 10.72 -15.31 -9.80
C VAL A 58 11.25 -16.65 -9.33
N SER A 59 12.42 -16.66 -8.70
CA SER A 59 13.02 -17.93 -8.33
C SER A 59 12.24 -18.67 -7.27
N THR A 60 11.50 -17.98 -6.42
CA THR A 60 10.70 -18.65 -5.41
C THR A 60 9.21 -18.60 -5.76
N ALA A 61 8.88 -18.09 -6.92
CA ALA A 61 7.50 -17.98 -7.38
C ALA A 61 6.62 -17.22 -6.37
N THR A 62 7.13 -16.10 -5.91
CA THR A 62 6.44 -15.31 -4.88
C THR A 62 5.80 -14.07 -5.49
N SER A 63 4.54 -13.84 -5.15
CA SER A 63 3.82 -12.64 -5.55
C SER A 63 3.48 -11.85 -4.31
N PHE A 64 3.29 -10.56 -4.46
CA PHE A 64 2.93 -9.73 -3.32
C PHE A 64 1.76 -8.81 -3.67
N PHE A 65 0.77 -8.74 -2.80
CA PHE A 65 -0.34 -7.81 -2.97
C PHE A 65 -0.61 -7.16 -1.63
N GLY A 66 -0.64 -5.84 -1.60
CA GLY A 66 -0.87 -5.13 -0.35
C GLY A 66 -1.76 -3.92 -0.54
N VAL A 67 -2.61 -3.66 0.43
CA VAL A 67 -3.44 -2.46 0.47
C VAL A 67 -3.06 -1.72 1.74
N TYR A 68 -2.78 -0.45 1.62
CA TYR A 68 -2.31 0.38 2.73
C TYR A 68 -3.34 1.48 2.97
N ASP A 69 -4.10 1.31 4.04
CA ASP A 69 -5.21 2.19 4.36
C ASP A 69 -4.64 3.37 5.14
N GLY A 70 -4.62 4.53 4.54
CA GLY A 70 -4.02 5.71 5.15
C GLY A 70 -5.03 6.65 5.76
N HIS A 71 -4.55 7.49 6.68
CA HIS A 71 -5.37 8.54 7.22
C HIS A 71 -4.41 9.64 7.66
N GLY A 72 -4.87 10.85 7.68
CA GLY A 72 -4.00 11.96 8.01
C GLY A 72 -3.14 12.38 6.84
N GLY A 73 -3.57 12.09 5.63
CA GLY A 73 -2.85 12.39 4.42
C GLY A 73 -2.33 11.13 3.77
N PRO A 74 -1.96 11.18 2.52
CA PRO A 74 -1.55 10.00 1.79
C PRO A 74 -0.07 9.62 1.90
N ALA A 75 0.73 10.43 2.58
CA ALA A 75 2.17 10.23 2.55
C ALA A 75 2.63 8.89 3.12
N VAL A 76 2.06 8.47 4.24
CA VAL A 76 2.51 7.23 4.87
C VAL A 76 2.08 6.03 4.06
N SER A 77 0.82 6.01 3.58
CA SER A 77 0.38 4.85 2.81
C SER A 77 1.15 4.73 1.50
N MET A 78 1.48 5.85 0.88
CA MET A 78 2.25 5.80 -0.35
C MET A 78 3.67 5.35 -0.09
N PHE A 79 4.26 5.78 1.02
CA PHE A 79 5.59 5.35 1.37
C PHE A 79 5.61 3.83 1.62
N CYS A 80 4.62 3.33 2.32
CA CYS A 80 4.53 1.91 2.58
C CYS A 80 4.34 1.11 1.30
N ALA A 81 3.48 1.60 0.40
CA ALA A 81 3.25 0.90 -0.85
C ALA A 81 4.50 0.83 -1.70
N LYS A 82 5.36 1.82 -1.57
CA LYS A 82 6.57 1.83 -2.36
C LYS A 82 7.66 0.95 -1.76
N HIS A 83 7.71 0.83 -0.45
CA HIS A 83 8.87 0.22 0.20
C HIS A 83 8.65 -1.10 0.90
N PHE A 84 7.47 -1.37 1.43
CA PHE A 84 7.31 -2.52 2.32
C PHE A 84 7.72 -3.84 1.67
N HIS A 85 7.24 -4.11 0.47
CA HIS A 85 7.53 -5.40 -0.15
C HIS A 85 9.01 -5.54 -0.49
N LEU A 86 9.67 -4.45 -0.73
CA LEU A 86 11.11 -4.52 -0.95
C LEU A 86 11.83 -4.84 0.34
N UNK A 87 11.26 -4.58 1.39
CA UNK A 87 11.74 -4.83 2.45
C UNK A 87 11.61 -6.11 2.73
N UNK A 88 10.79 -6.69 2.44
CA UNK A 88 10.62 -7.89 2.55
C UNK A 88 11.44 -8.61 1.83
N GLN A 89 11.56 -8.45 0.55
CA GLN A 89 12.38 -9.21 -0.39
C GLN A 89 13.87 -9.22 -0.05
N LYS A 90 14.36 -8.15 0.49
CA LYS A 90 15.78 -8.05 0.80
C LYS A 90 16.23 -8.75 2.07
N HIS A 91 15.29 -9.22 2.87
CA HIS A 91 15.65 -9.81 4.13
C HIS A 91 16.41 -11.13 3.92
N PRO A 92 17.43 -11.41 4.71
CA PRO A 92 18.19 -12.66 4.56
C PRO A 92 17.34 -13.92 4.67
N HIS A 93 16.22 -13.85 5.41
CA HIS A 93 15.37 -15.01 5.56
C HIS A 93 14.20 -15.04 4.58
N PHE A 94 14.23 -14.20 3.55
CA PHE A 94 13.12 -14.19 2.59
C PHE A 94 12.86 -15.57 2.00
N ASN A 95 13.91 -16.32 1.72
CA ASN A 95 13.71 -17.62 1.08
C ASN A 95 13.40 -18.76 2.05
N ASP A 96 13.68 -18.61 3.31
CA ASP A 96 13.43 -19.72 4.22
C ASP A 96 12.44 -19.41 5.35
N SER A 97 12.10 -18.19 5.58
CA SER A 97 11.06 -17.88 6.54
C SER A 97 10.41 -16.55 6.21
N LEU A 98 9.35 -16.61 5.41
CA LEU A 98 8.62 -15.39 5.07
C LEU A 98 8.06 -14.72 6.31
N ARG A 99 7.69 -15.49 7.33
CA ARG A 99 7.15 -14.88 8.54
C ARG A 99 8.19 -13.94 9.17
N ILE A 100 9.42 -14.40 9.29
CA ILE A 100 10.46 -13.57 9.88
C ILE A 100 10.72 -12.36 8.98
N ALA A 101 10.76 -12.56 7.68
CA ALA A 101 11.02 -11.45 6.78
C ALA A 101 9.92 -10.41 6.86
N VAL A 102 8.66 -10.83 6.97
CA VAL A 102 7.54 -9.91 7.07
C VAL A 102 7.60 -9.14 8.39
N GLU A 103 7.84 -9.84 9.50
CA GLU A 103 7.92 -9.18 10.79
C GLU A 103 9.05 -8.16 10.81
N SER A 104 10.19 -8.52 10.24
CA SER A 104 11.30 -7.59 10.20
C SER A 104 11.01 -6.41 9.32
N ALA A 105 10.26 -6.62 8.24
CA ALA A 105 9.91 -5.52 7.37
C ALA A 105 9.05 -4.48 8.09
N PHE A 106 8.16 -4.91 8.96
CA PHE A 106 7.38 -3.95 9.75
C PHE A 106 8.29 -3.09 10.62
N PHE A 107 9.25 -3.70 11.30
CA PHE A 107 10.16 -2.92 12.12
C PHE A 107 11.01 -1.99 11.27
N ARG A 108 11.45 -2.46 10.13
CA ARG A 108 12.27 -1.64 9.26
C ARG A 108 11.49 -0.44 8.75
N MET A 109 10.22 -0.63 8.41
CA MET A 109 9.38 0.48 7.95
C MET A 109 9.24 1.53 9.05
N ASP A 110 9.06 1.09 10.29
CA ASP A 110 8.98 2.04 11.39
C ASP A 110 10.26 2.84 11.49
N GLN A 111 11.41 2.22 11.36
CA GLN A 111 12.67 2.92 11.42
C GLN A 111 12.83 3.92 10.30
N MET A 112 12.41 3.55 9.11
CA MET A 112 12.54 4.42 7.95
C MET A 112 11.64 5.64 8.05
N MET A 113 10.56 5.54 8.79
CA MET A 113 9.62 6.63 8.90
C MET A 113 9.82 7.50 10.14
N MET A 114 10.80 7.22 10.96
CA MET A 114 11.05 8.05 12.13
C MET A 114 11.71 9.39 11.74
#